data_fdcd578b09762b2a591e703d4ffa0df6
#
_entry.id   fdcd578b09762b2a591e703d4ffa0df6
#
_cell.length_a   1.000
_cell.length_b   1.000
_cell.length_c   1.000
_cell.angle_alpha   90.00
_cell.angle_beta   90.00
_cell.angle_gamma   90.00
#
_symmetry.space_group_name_H-M   'P 1'
#
loop_
_entity.id
_entity.type
_entity.pdbx_description
1 polymer ?
#
loop_
_entity_poly.entity_id
_entity_poly.type
_entity_poly.pdbx_seq_one_letter_code
_entity_poly.pdbx_strand_id
1 'polypeptide(L)'
;VKIVFANPDATDHNLVFVKPDALADVGMAANAMARDPKNANSDFIPAGKRSQILQASPMIGPTRKSLIHVMRFKAPSESGVYPFVCTFPGHWVIMNGVMVVAETNKAAEELLAARKPTIVRKWTMADFPAFTPKTDDKSIARGMQAFVKARCNQCHAIAGHGINIGPDLTETGKRLKGMKLLQQILEPSSEINKKYQTTQFLMNSGKVQSGVVAKETDSEFHIISNLLIPTAITKVTKNQVDERFPSKISAMPAGMADVLTRPEIIDLVSFLETGFNLPEHLKHKHMHHKK
;
A
#
# COMPACT_ATOMS: atom_id res chain seq x y z
N VAL A 1 -3.12 25.12 13.49
CA VAL A 1 -2.88 24.61 12.13
C VAL A 1 -4.18 24.62 11.35
N LYS A 2 -4.15 25.08 10.09
CA LYS A 2 -5.24 24.95 9.12
C LYS A 2 -4.70 24.22 7.90
N ILE A 3 -5.32 23.11 7.52
CA ILE A 3 -4.95 22.34 6.34
C ILE A 3 -6.18 22.22 5.44
N VAL A 4 -6.01 22.57 4.17
CA VAL A 4 -6.99 22.30 3.12
C VAL A 4 -6.52 21.01 2.42
N PHE A 5 -7.23 19.93 2.67
CA PHE A 5 -6.97 18.64 2.06
C PHE A 5 -7.90 18.46 0.86
N ALA A 6 -7.34 18.36 -0.34
CA ALA A 6 -8.06 18.12 -1.58
C ALA A 6 -7.65 16.78 -2.18
N ASN A 7 -8.59 16.03 -2.69
CA ASN A 7 -8.39 14.76 -3.35
C ASN A 7 -8.97 14.78 -4.78
N PRO A 8 -8.17 15.11 -5.80
CA PRO A 8 -8.58 15.02 -7.20
C PRO A 8 -8.42 13.60 -7.79
N ASP A 9 -7.93 12.64 -6.98
CA ASP A 9 -7.66 11.27 -7.42
C ASP A 9 -8.95 10.47 -7.67
N ALA A 10 -8.82 9.38 -8.43
CA ALA A 10 -9.89 8.43 -8.69
C ALA A 10 -10.19 7.50 -7.51
N THR A 11 -9.44 7.61 -6.41
CA THR A 11 -9.56 6.80 -5.19
C THR A 11 -9.86 7.68 -3.98
N ASP A 12 -10.61 7.15 -3.02
CA ASP A 12 -10.87 7.87 -1.77
C ASP A 12 -9.62 7.90 -0.88
N HIS A 13 -9.39 9.03 -0.21
CA HIS A 13 -8.30 9.23 0.74
C HIS A 13 -8.77 9.95 1.99
N ASN A 14 -8.03 9.78 3.08
CA ASN A 14 -8.09 10.65 4.25
C ASN A 14 -6.68 11.10 4.66
N LEU A 15 -6.64 12.02 5.61
CA LEU A 15 -5.42 12.55 6.20
C LEU A 15 -5.50 12.39 7.71
N VAL A 16 -4.68 11.50 8.28
CA VAL A 16 -4.69 11.15 9.69
C VAL A 16 -3.32 11.46 10.30
N PHE A 17 -3.28 12.41 11.24
CA PHE A 17 -2.09 12.74 12.02
C PHE A 17 -2.01 11.83 13.23
N VAL A 18 -0.86 11.23 13.45
CA VAL A 18 -0.64 10.27 14.53
C VAL A 18 0.52 10.70 15.44
N LYS A 19 0.57 10.18 16.65
CA LYS A 19 1.70 10.36 17.56
C LYS A 19 2.99 9.79 16.95
N PRO A 20 4.17 10.23 17.42
CA PRO A 20 5.44 9.60 17.05
C PRO A 20 5.35 8.07 17.21
N ASP A 21 5.97 7.34 16.26
CA ASP A 21 6.03 5.87 16.18
C ASP A 21 4.70 5.12 15.99
N ALA A 22 3.56 5.81 15.95
CA ALA A 22 2.23 5.20 15.84
C ALA A 22 1.78 4.88 14.40
N LEU A 23 2.54 5.30 13.38
CA LEU A 23 2.13 5.17 11.97
C LEU A 23 1.81 3.73 11.58
N ALA A 24 2.70 2.79 11.87
CA ALA A 24 2.53 1.39 11.51
C ALA A 24 1.36 0.75 12.27
N ASP A 25 1.24 1.04 13.55
CA ASP A 25 0.17 0.53 14.41
C ASP A 25 -1.22 0.95 13.92
N VAL A 26 -1.37 2.24 13.60
CA VAL A 26 -2.64 2.80 13.10
C VAL A 26 -2.93 2.28 11.70
N GLY A 27 -1.93 2.23 10.81
CA GLY A 27 -2.08 1.73 9.45
C GLY A 27 -2.46 0.25 9.39
N MET A 28 -1.82 -0.60 10.20
CA MET A 28 -2.17 -2.03 10.29
C MET A 28 -3.58 -2.25 10.85
N ALA A 29 -3.96 -1.47 11.86
CA ALA A 29 -5.31 -1.54 12.43
C ALA A 29 -6.37 -1.11 11.40
N ALA A 30 -6.10 -0.08 10.59
CA ALA A 30 -6.99 0.33 9.50
C ALA A 30 -7.12 -0.76 8.43
N ASN A 31 -6.02 -1.43 8.05
CA ASN A 31 -6.07 -2.59 7.16
C ASN A 31 -6.92 -3.73 7.72
N ALA A 32 -6.84 -3.96 9.04
CA ALA A 32 -7.66 -5.00 9.69
C ALA A 32 -9.16 -4.68 9.62
N MET A 33 -9.56 -3.39 9.71
CA MET A 33 -10.96 -2.97 9.55
C MET A 33 -11.53 -3.36 8.18
N ALA A 34 -10.71 -3.36 7.14
CA ALA A 34 -11.14 -3.70 5.79
C ALA A 34 -11.65 -5.15 5.63
N ARG A 35 -11.28 -6.04 6.55
CA ARG A 35 -11.75 -7.44 6.55
C ARG A 35 -13.22 -7.59 6.96
N ASP A 36 -13.78 -6.60 7.66
CA ASP A 36 -15.20 -6.58 8.01
C ASP A 36 -15.97 -5.73 6.98
N PRO A 37 -16.89 -6.34 6.21
CA PRO A 37 -17.70 -5.64 5.21
C PRO A 37 -18.48 -4.45 5.75
N LYS A 38 -18.80 -4.42 7.06
CA LYS A 38 -19.46 -3.29 7.72
C LYS A 38 -18.65 -1.99 7.63
N ASN A 39 -17.34 -2.10 7.48
CA ASN A 39 -16.43 -0.95 7.37
C ASN A 39 -16.26 -0.44 5.92
N ALA A 40 -16.88 -1.05 4.92
CA ALA A 40 -16.69 -0.68 3.51
C ALA A 40 -16.87 0.83 3.22
N ASN A 41 -17.84 1.45 3.91
CA ASN A 41 -18.14 2.88 3.79
C ASN A 41 -17.63 3.72 4.97
N SER A 42 -16.78 3.15 5.84
CA SER A 42 -16.21 3.86 6.97
C SER A 42 -15.08 4.81 6.54
N ASP A 43 -14.65 5.66 7.46
CA ASP A 43 -13.46 6.49 7.28
C ASP A 43 -12.15 5.74 7.60
N PHE A 44 -12.23 4.45 7.89
CA PHE A 44 -11.10 3.59 8.28
C PHE A 44 -10.25 4.17 9.44
N ILE A 45 -10.90 4.85 10.38
CA ILE A 45 -10.27 5.34 11.61
C ILE A 45 -10.42 4.27 12.70
N PRO A 46 -9.34 3.54 13.06
CA PRO A 46 -9.45 2.43 13.99
C PRO A 46 -9.74 2.90 15.42
N ALA A 47 -10.93 2.58 15.93
CA ALA A 47 -11.40 2.98 17.26
C ALA A 47 -10.42 2.56 18.37
N GLY A 48 -9.87 1.34 18.30
CA GLY A 48 -8.89 0.82 19.27
C GLY A 48 -7.54 1.53 19.25
N LYS A 49 -7.29 2.41 18.28
CA LYS A 49 -6.06 3.21 18.16
C LYS A 49 -6.31 4.72 18.33
N ARG A 50 -7.49 5.11 18.79
CA ARG A 50 -7.88 6.52 18.92
C ARG A 50 -6.91 7.34 19.78
N SER A 51 -6.35 6.76 20.84
CA SER A 51 -5.36 7.43 21.69
C SER A 51 -4.03 7.75 21.00
N GLN A 52 -3.75 7.11 19.86
CA GLN A 52 -2.56 7.34 19.04
C GLN A 52 -2.81 8.35 17.90
N ILE A 53 -4.08 8.72 17.65
CA ILE A 53 -4.46 9.65 16.59
C ILE A 53 -4.61 11.05 17.18
N LEU A 54 -3.91 12.01 16.60
CA LEU A 54 -3.97 13.43 16.98
C LEU A 54 -5.15 14.11 16.29
N GLN A 55 -5.29 13.91 15.00
CA GLN A 55 -6.35 14.48 14.18
C GLN A 55 -6.60 13.60 12.95
N ALA A 56 -7.85 13.55 12.48
CA ALA A 56 -8.23 12.79 11.30
C ALA A 56 -9.26 13.57 10.47
N SER A 57 -9.14 13.54 9.15
CA SER A 57 -10.21 13.91 8.25
C SER A 57 -11.14 12.72 8.01
N PRO A 58 -12.39 12.95 7.57
CA PRO A 58 -13.18 11.92 6.94
C PRO A 58 -12.49 11.46 5.63
N MET A 59 -12.92 10.33 5.07
CA MET A 59 -12.64 9.99 3.68
C MET A 59 -13.24 11.01 2.75
N ILE A 60 -12.44 11.50 1.80
CA ILE A 60 -12.88 12.36 0.70
C ILE A 60 -12.45 11.74 -0.63
N GLY A 61 -13.22 11.95 -1.67
CA GLY A 61 -12.92 11.40 -2.99
C GLY A 61 -14.18 11.14 -3.82
N PRO A 62 -14.01 10.48 -4.97
CA PRO A 62 -15.07 10.33 -5.97
C PRO A 62 -16.28 9.52 -5.49
N THR A 63 -16.11 8.63 -4.49
CA THR A 63 -17.23 7.87 -3.90
C THR A 63 -17.82 8.54 -2.68
N ARG A 64 -17.31 9.71 -2.27
CA ARG A 64 -17.70 10.47 -1.07
C ARG A 64 -18.46 11.77 -1.41
N LYS A 65 -18.99 12.39 -0.36
CA LYS A 65 -19.76 13.64 -0.51
C LYS A 65 -18.91 14.83 -0.94
N SER A 66 -17.60 14.79 -0.72
CA SER A 66 -16.70 15.91 -0.99
C SER A 66 -15.35 15.45 -1.49
N LEU A 67 -14.76 16.28 -2.34
CA LEU A 67 -13.36 16.16 -2.78
C LEU A 67 -12.41 17.03 -1.95
N ILE A 68 -12.94 17.86 -1.03
CA ILE A 68 -12.16 18.79 -0.22
C ILE A 68 -12.62 18.71 1.23
N HIS A 69 -11.66 18.73 2.16
CA HIS A 69 -11.89 18.86 3.59
C HIS A 69 -10.96 19.90 4.21
N VAL A 70 -11.53 20.77 5.05
CA VAL A 70 -10.74 21.76 5.80
C VAL A 70 -10.57 21.29 7.23
N MET A 71 -9.37 20.93 7.58
CA MET A 71 -8.97 20.48 8.91
C MET A 71 -8.40 21.67 9.70
N ARG A 72 -8.83 21.84 10.96
CA ARG A 72 -8.30 22.82 11.90
C ARG A 72 -8.03 22.16 13.24
N PHE A 73 -6.80 22.28 13.74
CA PHE A 73 -6.43 21.72 15.03
C PHE A 73 -5.27 22.51 15.65
N LYS A 74 -5.07 22.35 16.95
CA LYS A 74 -3.91 22.86 17.66
C LYS A 74 -2.73 21.91 17.44
N ALA A 75 -1.58 22.44 17.01
CA ALA A 75 -0.37 21.64 16.92
C ALA A 75 -0.02 21.08 18.32
N PRO A 76 0.62 19.90 18.39
CA PRO A 76 1.21 19.43 19.63
C PRO A 76 2.11 20.50 20.25
N SER A 77 2.16 20.54 21.59
CA SER A 77 3.02 21.48 22.33
C SER A 77 4.48 21.04 22.40
N GLU A 78 4.72 19.75 22.22
CA GLU A 78 6.06 19.18 22.26
C GLU A 78 6.72 19.25 20.87
N SER A 79 7.97 19.71 20.81
CA SER A 79 8.76 19.65 19.59
C SER A 79 8.99 18.20 19.18
N GLY A 80 8.85 17.91 17.89
CA GLY A 80 8.98 16.54 17.41
C GLY A 80 8.49 16.33 15.99
N VAL A 81 8.62 15.09 15.53
CA VAL A 81 8.18 14.63 14.20
C VAL A 81 6.92 13.80 14.36
N TYR A 82 5.83 14.30 13.82
CA TYR A 82 4.49 13.72 13.90
C TYR A 82 4.09 13.17 12.53
N PRO A 83 3.99 11.86 12.38
CA PRO A 83 3.58 11.28 11.11
C PRO A 83 2.15 11.64 10.75
N PHE A 84 1.88 11.73 9.45
CA PHE A 84 0.53 11.66 8.92
C PHE A 84 0.42 10.55 7.86
N VAL A 85 -0.76 10.04 7.66
CA VAL A 85 -0.98 8.83 6.88
C VAL A 85 -2.38 8.83 6.26
N CYS A 86 -2.53 8.24 5.08
CA CYS A 86 -3.83 7.83 4.57
C CYS A 86 -4.16 6.45 5.16
N THR A 87 -5.30 6.34 5.85
CA THR A 87 -5.75 5.05 6.42
C THR A 87 -6.70 4.28 5.52
N PHE A 88 -6.97 4.76 4.29
CA PHE A 88 -7.59 3.89 3.30
C PHE A 88 -6.75 2.60 3.18
N PRO A 89 -7.38 1.43 3.23
CA PRO A 89 -6.67 0.17 3.34
C PRO A 89 -5.60 -0.02 2.27
N GLY A 90 -4.38 -0.35 2.70
CA GLY A 90 -3.19 -0.49 1.85
C GLY A 90 -2.41 0.81 1.62
N HIS A 91 -3.05 1.98 1.67
CA HIS A 91 -2.40 3.25 1.31
C HIS A 91 -1.34 3.71 2.31
N TRP A 92 -1.52 3.43 3.60
CA TRP A 92 -0.63 3.87 4.66
C TRP A 92 0.85 3.51 4.44
N VAL A 93 1.10 2.47 3.65
CA VAL A 93 2.45 1.98 3.36
C VAL A 93 3.27 3.01 2.58
N ILE A 94 2.62 3.69 1.63
CA ILE A 94 3.26 4.65 0.70
C ILE A 94 2.72 6.07 0.84
N MET A 95 1.45 6.23 1.25
CA MET A 95 0.81 7.54 1.39
C MET A 95 0.93 8.02 2.83
N ASN A 96 2.13 8.42 3.19
CA ASN A 96 2.47 8.97 4.48
C ASN A 96 3.51 10.09 4.36
N GLY A 97 3.59 10.90 5.39
CA GLY A 97 4.56 11.98 5.51
C GLY A 97 4.71 12.40 6.96
N VAL A 98 5.30 13.55 7.19
CA VAL A 98 5.49 14.07 8.54
C VAL A 98 5.15 15.55 8.64
N MET A 99 4.61 15.92 9.78
CA MET A 99 4.53 17.28 10.29
C MET A 99 5.65 17.44 11.34
N VAL A 100 6.44 18.48 11.22
CA VAL A 100 7.45 18.82 12.25
C VAL A 100 6.91 19.97 13.08
N VAL A 101 7.00 19.82 14.39
CA VAL A 101 6.73 20.87 15.37
C VAL A 101 8.06 21.26 15.99
N ALA A 102 8.44 22.52 15.90
CA ALA A 102 9.67 23.04 16.46
C ALA A 102 9.53 24.55 16.70
N GLU A 103 10.35 25.09 17.59
CA GLU A 103 10.35 26.53 17.91
C GLU A 103 10.95 27.39 16.80
N THR A 104 11.88 26.82 16.04
CA THR A 104 12.58 27.51 14.94
C THR A 104 12.70 26.61 13.71
N ASN A 105 12.88 27.23 12.52
CA ASN A 105 13.15 26.49 11.28
C ASN A 105 14.41 25.63 11.39
N LYS A 106 15.47 26.13 12.04
CA LYS A 106 16.71 25.39 12.23
C LYS A 106 16.47 24.12 13.06
N ALA A 107 15.73 24.23 14.16
CA ALA A 107 15.39 23.05 14.97
C ALA A 107 14.51 22.05 14.20
N ALA A 108 13.63 22.54 13.33
CA ALA A 108 12.83 21.67 12.44
C ALA A 108 13.70 20.90 11.45
N GLU A 109 14.69 21.56 10.84
CA GLU A 109 15.65 20.95 9.92
C GLU A 109 16.51 19.89 10.63
N GLU A 110 16.96 20.17 11.86
CA GLU A 110 17.72 19.22 12.68
C GLU A 110 16.88 17.97 13.03
N LEU A 111 15.59 18.15 13.40
CA LEU A 111 14.68 17.03 13.64
C LEU A 111 14.44 16.18 12.38
N LEU A 112 14.34 16.81 11.21
CA LEU A 112 14.21 16.09 9.94
C LEU A 112 15.50 15.35 9.58
N ALA A 113 16.66 15.97 9.78
CA ALA A 113 17.97 15.37 9.49
C ALA A 113 18.27 14.17 10.41
N ALA A 114 17.85 14.22 11.69
CA ALA A 114 17.99 13.14 12.62
C ALA A 114 17.10 11.93 12.31
N ARG A 115 16.08 12.12 11.48
CA ARG A 115 15.20 11.04 11.04
C ARG A 115 15.95 10.10 10.10
N LYS A 116 16.01 8.81 10.45
CA LYS A 116 16.56 7.80 9.54
C LYS A 116 15.76 7.83 8.23
N PRO A 117 16.40 7.96 7.08
CA PRO A 117 15.70 7.97 5.81
C PRO A 117 14.92 6.66 5.66
N THR A 118 13.61 6.78 5.44
CA THR A 118 12.75 5.61 5.14
C THR A 118 13.09 5.06 3.74
N ILE A 119 13.50 5.96 2.83
CA ILE A 119 13.93 5.64 1.47
C ILE A 119 15.45 5.57 1.45
N VAL A 120 15.99 4.41 1.06
CA VAL A 120 17.43 4.25 0.85
C VAL A 120 17.83 4.88 -0.48
N ARG A 121 17.07 4.60 -1.54
CA ARG A 121 17.31 5.08 -2.89
C ARG A 121 16.10 4.78 -3.77
N LYS A 122 15.82 5.62 -4.78
CA LYS A 122 14.97 5.21 -5.92
C LYS A 122 15.72 4.23 -6.80
N TRP A 123 15.15 3.04 -6.96
CA TRP A 123 15.73 1.99 -7.79
C TRP A 123 15.07 1.94 -9.16
N THR A 124 15.88 1.68 -10.18
CA THR A 124 15.46 1.45 -11.56
C THR A 124 16.07 0.16 -12.09
N MET A 125 15.55 -0.37 -13.18
CA MET A 125 16.14 -1.55 -13.81
C MET A 125 17.60 -1.33 -14.24
N ALA A 126 18.00 -0.09 -14.58
CA ALA A 126 19.38 0.24 -14.93
C ALA A 126 20.38 0.03 -13.78
N ASP A 127 19.93 0.05 -12.53
CA ASP A 127 20.77 -0.25 -11.37
C ASP A 127 21.10 -1.73 -11.22
N PHE A 128 20.47 -2.59 -12.02
CA PHE A 128 20.61 -4.05 -12.00
C PHE A 128 20.94 -4.61 -13.40
N PRO A 129 22.09 -4.27 -13.99
CA PRO A 129 22.42 -4.70 -15.37
C PRO A 129 22.47 -6.23 -15.51
N ALA A 130 22.92 -6.92 -14.48
CA ALA A 130 22.82 -8.37 -14.34
C ALA A 130 22.97 -8.76 -12.87
N PHE A 131 22.30 -9.82 -12.46
CA PHE A 131 22.53 -10.50 -11.19
C PHE A 131 22.02 -11.93 -11.27
N THR A 132 22.57 -12.79 -10.42
CA THR A 132 22.10 -14.17 -10.24
C THR A 132 21.50 -14.28 -8.85
N PRO A 133 20.23 -14.66 -8.73
CA PRO A 133 19.62 -14.96 -7.44
C PRO A 133 20.39 -16.05 -6.70
N LYS A 134 20.54 -15.88 -5.39
CA LYS A 134 21.25 -16.86 -4.54
C LYS A 134 20.22 -17.74 -3.86
N THR A 135 20.48 -19.04 -3.91
CA THR A 135 19.55 -20.04 -3.34
C THR A 135 20.02 -20.60 -1.99
N ASP A 136 21.08 -20.01 -1.39
CA ASP A 136 21.52 -20.39 -0.06
C ASP A 136 20.56 -19.91 1.03
N ASP A 137 20.48 -20.65 2.13
CA ASP A 137 19.55 -20.40 3.25
C ASP A 137 19.68 -19.00 3.83
N LYS A 138 20.89 -18.43 3.86
CA LYS A 138 21.13 -17.09 4.42
C LYS A 138 20.54 -16.01 3.51
N SER A 139 20.70 -16.13 2.21
CA SER A 139 20.13 -15.21 1.23
C SER A 139 18.59 -15.26 1.24
N ILE A 140 18.03 -16.47 1.32
CA ILE A 140 16.58 -16.67 1.42
C ILE A 140 16.03 -16.04 2.71
N ALA A 141 16.70 -16.25 3.86
CA ALA A 141 16.28 -15.67 5.14
C ALA A 141 16.32 -14.12 5.12
N ARG A 142 17.37 -13.52 4.52
CA ARG A 142 17.46 -12.06 4.34
C ARG A 142 16.40 -11.56 3.38
N GLY A 143 16.11 -12.30 2.31
CA GLY A 143 15.05 -11.98 1.35
C GLY A 143 13.67 -11.96 2.00
N MET A 144 13.38 -12.90 2.91
CA MET A 144 12.17 -12.89 3.71
C MET A 144 12.10 -11.65 4.62
N GLN A 145 13.21 -11.25 5.24
CA GLN A 145 13.28 -10.01 6.02
C GLN A 145 13.05 -8.78 5.13
N ALA A 146 13.64 -8.75 3.93
CA ALA A 146 13.43 -7.70 2.95
C ALA A 146 11.97 -7.61 2.50
N PHE A 147 11.29 -8.75 2.29
CA PHE A 147 9.86 -8.84 1.98
C PHE A 147 8.98 -8.16 3.06
N VAL A 148 9.30 -8.39 4.32
CA VAL A 148 8.61 -7.75 5.45
C VAL A 148 8.99 -6.27 5.56
N LYS A 149 10.28 -5.94 5.41
CA LYS A 149 10.80 -4.56 5.47
C LYS A 149 10.19 -3.67 4.39
N ALA A 150 10.05 -4.19 3.17
CA ALA A 150 9.38 -3.53 2.05
C ALA A 150 7.84 -3.65 2.13
N ARG A 151 7.31 -4.28 3.20
CA ARG A 151 5.87 -4.41 3.49
C ARG A 151 5.07 -5.15 2.43
N CYS A 152 5.70 -6.00 1.64
CA CYS A 152 5.04 -6.80 0.60
C CYS A 152 3.93 -7.70 1.18
N ASN A 153 4.15 -8.21 2.41
CA ASN A 153 3.20 -9.02 3.17
C ASN A 153 1.90 -8.30 3.55
N GLN A 154 1.82 -6.97 3.39
CA GLN A 154 0.59 -6.22 3.64
C GLN A 154 -0.42 -6.37 2.48
N CYS A 155 0.04 -6.79 1.31
CA CYS A 155 -0.79 -6.97 0.13
C CYS A 155 -0.72 -8.39 -0.45
N HIS A 156 0.39 -9.09 -0.24
CA HIS A 156 0.63 -10.40 -0.80
C HIS A 156 0.64 -11.49 0.27
N ALA A 157 0.00 -12.61 -0.03
CA ALA A 157 0.21 -13.86 0.67
C ALA A 157 1.38 -14.64 0.06
N ILE A 158 2.10 -15.39 0.88
CA ILE A 158 3.08 -16.39 0.48
C ILE A 158 3.00 -17.57 1.45
N ALA A 159 2.82 -18.77 0.95
CA ALA A 159 2.63 -20.00 1.75
C ALA A 159 1.57 -19.87 2.86
N GLY A 160 0.47 -19.19 2.58
CA GLY A 160 -0.62 -18.95 3.53
C GLY A 160 -0.35 -17.84 4.57
N HIS A 161 0.82 -17.19 4.53
CA HIS A 161 1.15 -16.06 5.39
C HIS A 161 1.01 -14.73 4.63
N GLY A 162 0.50 -13.70 5.31
CA GLY A 162 0.27 -12.39 4.71
C GLY A 162 -1.19 -12.13 4.36
N ILE A 163 -1.44 -11.14 3.51
CA ILE A 163 -2.78 -10.71 3.09
C ILE A 163 -2.92 -10.98 1.59
N ASN A 164 -4.05 -11.54 1.18
CA ASN A 164 -4.31 -11.89 -0.22
C ASN A 164 -5.14 -10.81 -0.92
N ILE A 165 -4.56 -9.62 -1.06
CA ILE A 165 -5.11 -8.49 -1.82
C ILE A 165 -4.56 -8.53 -3.24
N GLY A 166 -3.25 -8.66 -3.34
CA GLY A 166 -2.54 -8.91 -4.56
C GLY A 166 -2.45 -10.40 -4.87
N PRO A 167 -1.73 -10.79 -5.94
CA PRO A 167 -1.44 -12.19 -6.22
C PRO A 167 -0.79 -12.91 -5.04
N ASP A 168 -1.18 -14.16 -4.81
CA ASP A 168 -0.42 -15.07 -3.96
C ASP A 168 0.94 -15.35 -4.62
N LEU A 169 2.01 -15.15 -3.87
CA LEU A 169 3.38 -15.25 -4.37
C LEU A 169 4.02 -16.61 -4.15
N THR A 170 3.29 -17.57 -3.55
CA THR A 170 3.81 -18.93 -3.25
C THR A 170 4.43 -19.62 -4.47
N GLU A 171 3.80 -19.47 -5.62
CA GLU A 171 4.19 -20.12 -6.87
C GLU A 171 4.87 -19.14 -7.86
N THR A 172 5.27 -17.95 -7.40
CA THR A 172 5.79 -16.90 -8.29
C THR A 172 7.04 -17.34 -9.03
N GLY A 173 7.96 -18.00 -8.34
CA GLY A 173 9.22 -18.49 -8.93
C GLY A 173 9.05 -19.56 -10.02
N LYS A 174 7.87 -20.18 -10.15
CA LYS A 174 7.57 -21.09 -11.28
C LYS A 174 7.29 -20.31 -12.58
N ARG A 175 6.89 -19.04 -12.48
CA ARG A 175 6.45 -18.23 -13.62
C ARG A 175 7.40 -17.09 -13.95
N LEU A 176 7.97 -16.45 -12.93
CA LEU A 176 8.81 -15.26 -13.03
C LEU A 176 10.13 -15.50 -12.31
N LYS A 177 11.23 -15.19 -12.98
CA LYS A 177 12.60 -15.37 -12.45
C LYS A 177 13.49 -14.19 -12.82
N GLY A 178 14.54 -13.98 -12.00
CA GLY A 178 15.62 -13.04 -12.25
C GLY A 178 15.13 -11.64 -12.59
N MET A 179 15.60 -11.14 -13.71
CA MET A 179 15.29 -9.77 -14.17
C MET A 179 13.80 -9.54 -14.41
N LYS A 180 13.03 -10.55 -14.87
CA LYS A 180 11.58 -10.40 -15.06
C LYS A 180 10.84 -10.25 -13.74
N LEU A 181 11.23 -11.00 -12.70
CA LEU A 181 10.65 -10.87 -11.38
C LEU A 181 11.03 -9.51 -10.75
N LEU A 182 12.29 -9.10 -10.90
CA LEU A 182 12.75 -7.79 -10.46
C LEU A 182 11.96 -6.65 -11.14
N GLN A 183 11.72 -6.76 -12.45
CA GLN A 183 10.96 -5.76 -13.19
C GLN A 183 9.53 -5.61 -12.63
N GLN A 184 8.86 -6.70 -12.30
CA GLN A 184 7.53 -6.63 -11.68
C GLN A 184 7.53 -5.93 -10.31
N ILE A 185 8.66 -5.94 -9.60
CA ILE A 185 8.81 -5.26 -8.29
C ILE A 185 9.09 -3.76 -8.49
N LEU A 186 9.99 -3.42 -9.41
CA LEU A 186 10.44 -2.03 -9.63
C LEU A 186 9.50 -1.25 -10.55
N GLU A 187 8.93 -1.93 -11.54
CA GLU A 187 8.06 -1.37 -12.60
C GLU A 187 6.72 -2.10 -12.66
N PRO A 188 5.91 -2.09 -11.59
CA PRO A 188 4.70 -2.92 -11.50
C PRO A 188 3.64 -2.58 -12.54
N SER A 189 3.75 -1.43 -13.20
CA SER A 189 2.86 -1.02 -14.30
C SER A 189 3.36 -1.42 -15.68
N SER A 190 4.57 -2.00 -15.80
CA SER A 190 5.12 -2.43 -17.10
C SER A 190 4.33 -3.59 -17.71
N GLU A 191 3.83 -4.49 -16.86
CA GLU A 191 2.98 -5.62 -17.25
C GLU A 191 1.98 -5.92 -16.14
N ILE A 192 0.71 -5.62 -16.36
CA ILE A 192 -0.35 -5.81 -15.36
C ILE A 192 -1.12 -7.09 -15.67
N ASN A 193 -1.18 -7.99 -14.69
CA ASN A 193 -2.02 -9.18 -14.79
C ASN A 193 -3.50 -8.78 -14.88
N LYS A 194 -4.19 -9.21 -15.95
CA LYS A 194 -5.59 -8.87 -16.24
C LYS A 194 -6.55 -9.12 -15.07
N LYS A 195 -6.28 -10.15 -14.25
CA LYS A 195 -7.09 -10.46 -13.05
C LYS A 195 -7.07 -9.33 -12.01
N TYR A 196 -5.99 -8.53 -11.98
CA TYR A 196 -5.81 -7.43 -11.02
C TYR A 196 -5.81 -6.06 -11.70
N GLN A 197 -6.04 -6.02 -13.02
CA GLN A 197 -6.09 -4.78 -13.78
C GLN A 197 -7.39 -4.05 -13.48
N THR A 198 -7.29 -2.83 -13.02
CA THR A 198 -8.45 -1.96 -12.84
C THR A 198 -8.94 -1.42 -14.17
N THR A 199 -10.26 -1.26 -14.29
CA THR A 199 -10.91 -0.54 -15.39
C THR A 199 -11.37 0.81 -14.86
N GLN A 200 -11.15 1.85 -15.62
CA GLN A 200 -11.69 3.19 -15.36
C GLN A 200 -12.96 3.37 -16.21
N PHE A 201 -13.99 3.89 -15.61
CA PHE A 201 -15.28 4.21 -16.21
C PHE A 201 -15.50 5.71 -16.10
N LEU A 202 -15.44 6.41 -17.21
CA LEU A 202 -15.90 7.81 -17.31
C LEU A 202 -17.41 7.79 -17.36
N MET A 203 -18.05 8.39 -16.38
CA MET A 203 -19.50 8.46 -16.30
C MET A 203 -20.02 9.68 -17.06
N ASN A 204 -21.23 9.61 -17.60
CA ASN A 204 -21.92 10.74 -18.27
C ASN A 204 -21.98 12.01 -17.39
N SER A 205 -21.86 11.84 -16.07
CA SER A 205 -21.78 12.94 -15.09
C SER A 205 -20.40 13.59 -15.00
N GLY A 206 -19.39 13.14 -15.76
CA GLY A 206 -17.99 13.55 -15.66
C GLY A 206 -17.22 12.92 -14.49
N LYS A 207 -17.87 12.09 -13.66
CA LYS A 207 -17.19 11.36 -12.59
C LYS A 207 -16.44 10.15 -13.16
N VAL A 208 -15.31 9.81 -12.54
CA VAL A 208 -14.58 8.59 -12.84
C VAL A 208 -14.82 7.57 -11.72
N GLN A 209 -15.22 6.37 -12.10
CA GLN A 209 -15.23 5.21 -11.21
C GLN A 209 -14.15 4.23 -11.67
N SER A 210 -13.52 3.52 -10.73
CA SER A 210 -12.48 2.56 -11.08
C SER A 210 -12.58 1.31 -10.21
N GLY A 211 -12.20 0.16 -10.78
CA GLY A 211 -12.17 -1.10 -10.05
C GLY A 211 -11.84 -2.27 -10.97
N VAL A 212 -11.59 -3.43 -10.36
CA VAL A 212 -11.45 -4.68 -11.11
C VAL A 212 -12.85 -5.20 -11.46
N VAL A 213 -13.10 -5.46 -12.73
CA VAL A 213 -14.40 -6.01 -13.19
C VAL A 213 -14.50 -7.46 -12.74
N ALA A 214 -15.35 -7.73 -11.76
CA ALA A 214 -15.62 -9.08 -11.26
C ALA A 214 -16.67 -9.80 -12.09
N LYS A 215 -17.65 -9.06 -12.62
CA LYS A 215 -18.73 -9.58 -13.46
C LYS A 215 -19.24 -8.48 -14.39
N GLU A 216 -19.59 -8.85 -15.59
CA GLU A 216 -20.30 -8.00 -16.54
C GLU A 216 -21.64 -8.66 -16.90
N THR A 217 -22.72 -7.87 -16.88
CA THR A 217 -24.07 -8.24 -17.31
C THR A 217 -24.47 -7.39 -18.52
N ASP A 218 -25.66 -7.60 -19.05
CA ASP A 218 -26.16 -6.78 -20.16
C ASP A 218 -26.30 -5.30 -19.79
N SER A 219 -26.64 -4.99 -18.52
CA SER A 219 -26.95 -3.63 -18.03
C SER A 219 -25.92 -3.03 -17.11
N GLU A 220 -25.05 -3.83 -16.46
CA GLU A 220 -24.16 -3.38 -15.40
C GLU A 220 -22.77 -4.03 -15.46
N PHE A 221 -21.75 -3.27 -15.01
CA PHE A 221 -20.48 -3.79 -14.57
C PHE A 221 -20.50 -3.91 -13.03
N HIS A 222 -20.14 -5.07 -12.53
CA HIS A 222 -19.94 -5.30 -11.09
C HIS A 222 -18.44 -5.20 -10.84
N ILE A 223 -18.00 -4.11 -10.20
CA ILE A 223 -16.59 -3.83 -9.99
C ILE A 223 -16.19 -3.97 -8.52
N ILE A 224 -15.00 -4.46 -8.28
CA ILE A 224 -14.33 -4.43 -6.99
C ILE A 224 -13.50 -3.15 -6.94
N SER A 225 -14.04 -2.10 -6.33
CA SER A 225 -13.34 -0.81 -6.20
C SER A 225 -12.25 -0.84 -5.14
N ASN A 226 -12.36 -1.76 -4.18
CA ASN A 226 -11.37 -1.97 -3.13
C ASN A 226 -11.00 -3.45 -3.05
N LEU A 227 -9.78 -3.80 -3.50
CA LEU A 227 -9.29 -5.17 -3.48
C LEU A 227 -9.15 -5.76 -2.07
N LEU A 228 -9.12 -4.93 -1.02
CA LEU A 228 -9.13 -5.37 0.39
C LEU A 228 -10.48 -5.92 0.81
N ILE A 229 -11.55 -5.50 0.15
CA ILE A 229 -12.91 -5.96 0.41
C ILE A 229 -13.49 -6.48 -0.90
N PRO A 230 -13.01 -7.63 -1.40
CA PRO A 230 -13.43 -8.14 -2.70
C PRO A 230 -14.92 -8.51 -2.75
N THR A 231 -15.56 -8.58 -1.60
CA THR A 231 -17.02 -8.79 -1.47
C THR A 231 -17.84 -7.50 -1.59
N ALA A 232 -17.21 -6.33 -1.44
CA ALA A 232 -17.88 -5.03 -1.62
C ALA A 232 -17.95 -4.69 -3.12
N ILE A 233 -19.00 -5.17 -3.77
CA ILE A 233 -19.24 -4.94 -5.18
C ILE A 233 -19.90 -3.58 -5.39
N THR A 234 -19.29 -2.73 -6.21
CA THR A 234 -19.89 -1.51 -6.75
C THR A 234 -20.52 -1.83 -8.12
N LYS A 235 -21.77 -1.44 -8.29
CA LYS A 235 -22.47 -1.59 -9.59
C LYS A 235 -22.33 -0.31 -10.40
N VAL A 236 -21.88 -0.46 -11.63
CA VAL A 236 -21.75 0.63 -12.62
C VAL A 236 -22.72 0.34 -13.74
N THR A 237 -23.74 1.15 -13.89
CA THR A 237 -24.77 0.97 -14.91
C THR A 237 -24.25 1.39 -16.29
N LYS A 238 -24.34 0.51 -17.29
CA LYS A 238 -23.73 0.70 -18.62
C LYS A 238 -24.20 1.96 -19.33
N ASN A 239 -25.50 2.30 -19.26
CA ASN A 239 -26.05 3.49 -19.91
C ASN A 239 -25.60 4.82 -19.27
N GLN A 240 -24.95 4.77 -18.10
CA GLN A 240 -24.34 5.91 -17.44
C GLN A 240 -22.86 6.07 -17.72
N VAL A 241 -22.28 5.12 -18.46
CA VAL A 241 -20.85 5.11 -18.83
C VAL A 241 -20.70 5.74 -20.21
N ASP A 242 -19.94 6.82 -20.28
CA ASP A 242 -19.54 7.47 -21.52
C ASP A 242 -18.41 6.68 -22.18
N GLU A 243 -17.35 6.37 -21.38
CA GLU A 243 -16.18 5.67 -21.88
C GLU A 243 -15.61 4.72 -20.81
N ARG A 244 -15.01 3.61 -21.26
CA ARG A 244 -14.27 2.69 -20.39
C ARG A 244 -12.92 2.34 -20.98
N PHE A 245 -11.91 2.24 -20.13
CA PHE A 245 -10.57 1.83 -20.53
C PHE A 245 -9.80 1.14 -19.39
N PRO A 246 -8.95 0.15 -19.72
CA PRO A 246 -8.11 -0.48 -18.71
C PRO A 246 -7.08 0.52 -18.19
N SER A 247 -6.90 0.55 -16.87
CA SER A 247 -5.86 1.37 -16.26
C SER A 247 -4.49 0.91 -16.72
N LYS A 248 -3.63 1.87 -17.05
CA LYS A 248 -2.20 1.64 -17.32
C LYS A 248 -1.36 1.65 -16.05
N ILE A 249 -1.98 1.93 -14.89
CA ILE A 249 -1.32 2.00 -13.59
C ILE A 249 -1.73 0.76 -12.80
N SER A 250 -0.73 0.04 -12.30
CA SER A 250 -0.92 -1.12 -11.43
C SER A 250 -1.48 -0.69 -10.07
N ALA A 251 -2.32 -1.54 -9.49
CA ALA A 251 -2.73 -1.42 -8.09
C ALA A 251 -1.56 -1.67 -7.11
N MET A 252 -0.50 -2.37 -7.56
CA MET A 252 0.75 -2.46 -6.82
C MET A 252 1.53 -1.15 -6.97
N PRO A 253 1.83 -0.44 -5.88
CA PRO A 253 2.55 0.83 -5.96
C PRO A 253 3.99 0.63 -6.41
N ALA A 254 4.51 1.56 -7.22
CA ALA A 254 5.93 1.66 -7.49
C ALA A 254 6.70 2.17 -6.25
N GLY A 255 8.00 1.89 -6.17
CA GLY A 255 8.88 2.40 -5.10
C GLY A 255 8.81 1.61 -3.79
N MET A 256 8.10 0.49 -3.72
CA MET A 256 8.05 -0.35 -2.52
C MET A 256 9.44 -0.87 -2.12
N ALA A 257 10.32 -1.12 -3.10
CA ALA A 257 11.69 -1.57 -2.86
C ALA A 257 12.67 -0.44 -2.51
N ASP A 258 12.27 0.83 -2.55
CA ASP A 258 13.16 1.98 -2.30
C ASP A 258 13.67 2.07 -0.86
N VAL A 259 13.04 1.34 0.07
CA VAL A 259 13.49 1.18 1.46
C VAL A 259 14.58 0.13 1.63
N LEU A 260 14.89 -0.61 0.58
CA LEU A 260 15.87 -1.71 0.57
C LEU A 260 17.20 -1.24 -0.02
N THR A 261 18.28 -1.87 0.42
CA THR A 261 19.58 -1.80 -0.26
C THR A 261 19.60 -2.73 -1.47
N ARG A 262 20.55 -2.52 -2.41
CA ARG A 262 20.70 -3.39 -3.57
C ARG A 262 20.88 -4.88 -3.21
N PRO A 263 21.72 -5.27 -2.24
CA PRO A 263 21.81 -6.67 -1.79
C PRO A 263 20.48 -7.22 -1.26
N GLU A 264 19.72 -6.42 -0.47
CA GLU A 264 18.41 -6.84 0.05
C GLU A 264 17.38 -7.07 -1.07
N ILE A 265 17.43 -6.29 -2.16
CA ILE A 265 16.56 -6.50 -3.34
C ILE A 265 16.92 -7.82 -4.03
N ILE A 266 18.20 -8.12 -4.19
CA ILE A 266 18.65 -9.39 -4.80
C ILE A 266 18.22 -10.57 -3.93
N ASP A 267 18.40 -10.46 -2.60
CA ASP A 267 17.95 -11.49 -1.66
C ASP A 267 16.42 -11.63 -1.68
N LEU A 268 15.66 -10.53 -1.83
CA LEU A 268 14.20 -10.55 -1.99
C LEU A 268 13.78 -11.34 -3.25
N VAL A 269 14.43 -11.09 -4.38
CA VAL A 269 14.17 -11.86 -5.62
C VAL A 269 14.48 -13.32 -5.40
N SER A 270 15.62 -13.65 -4.75
CA SER A 270 16.00 -15.02 -4.41
C SER A 270 14.93 -15.73 -3.58
N PHE A 271 14.42 -15.06 -2.54
CA PHE A 271 13.34 -15.57 -1.70
C PHE A 271 12.06 -15.83 -2.48
N LEU A 272 11.63 -14.88 -3.32
CA LEU A 272 10.41 -15.02 -4.12
C LEU A 272 10.50 -16.11 -5.19
N GLU A 273 11.71 -16.40 -5.70
CA GLU A 273 11.95 -17.50 -6.64
C GLU A 273 11.85 -18.88 -6.00
N THR A 274 12.18 -18.99 -4.71
CA THR A 274 12.09 -20.27 -3.99
C THR A 274 10.66 -20.67 -3.65
N GLY A 275 9.71 -19.71 -3.71
CA GLY A 275 8.30 -19.96 -3.44
C GLY A 275 8.04 -20.46 -2.01
N PHE A 276 8.82 -20.01 -1.02
CA PHE A 276 8.72 -20.45 0.39
C PHE A 276 9.06 -21.94 0.62
N ASN A 277 9.73 -22.60 -0.31
CA ASN A 277 10.36 -23.89 -0.05
C ASN A 277 11.55 -23.69 0.90
N LEU A 278 11.26 -23.13 2.08
CA LEU A 278 12.28 -22.95 3.11
C LEU A 278 12.73 -24.32 3.62
N PRO A 279 14.03 -24.49 3.88
CA PRO A 279 14.53 -25.58 4.68
C PRO A 279 13.76 -25.69 5.99
N GLU A 280 13.51 -26.92 6.46
CA GLU A 280 12.64 -27.20 7.61
C GLU A 280 13.03 -26.39 8.87
N HIS A 281 14.36 -26.20 9.10
CA HIS A 281 14.88 -25.43 10.23
C HIS A 281 14.57 -23.94 10.20
N LEU A 282 14.23 -23.34 9.04
CA LEU A 282 13.80 -21.95 8.91
C LEU A 282 12.26 -21.80 9.04
N LYS A 283 11.49 -22.85 8.80
CA LYS A 283 10.04 -22.84 8.94
C LYS A 283 9.59 -22.62 10.38
N HIS A 284 10.34 -23.15 11.36
CA HIS A 284 9.97 -23.08 12.79
C HIS A 284 10.38 -21.79 13.51
N LYS A 285 11.36 -21.05 13.02
CA LYS A 285 11.87 -19.84 13.72
C LYS A 285 10.94 -18.63 13.71
N HIS A 286 9.94 -18.58 12.82
CA HIS A 286 9.04 -17.45 12.65
C HIS A 286 7.59 -17.70 13.04
N MET A 287 7.27 -18.88 13.59
CA MET A 287 5.91 -19.21 14.06
C MET A 287 5.61 -18.78 15.52
N HIS A 288 6.58 -18.25 16.26
CA HIS A 288 6.43 -17.93 17.70
C HIS A 288 6.12 -16.48 18.04
N HIS A 289 5.62 -15.64 17.11
CA HIS A 289 5.06 -14.34 17.44
C HIS A 289 3.53 -14.30 17.31
N LYS A 290 2.88 -15.38 17.79
CA LYS A 290 1.48 -15.34 18.17
C LYS A 290 1.39 -15.62 19.67
N LYS A 291 1.35 -14.54 20.47
CA LYS A 291 0.57 -14.46 21.71
C LYS A 291 0.20 -13.01 21.94
#